data_27ba353ded14d18db48633b366477067
#
_entry.id   27ba353ded14d18db48633b366477067
#
_cell.length_a   1.000
_cell.length_b   1.000
_cell.length_c   1.000
_cell.angle_alpha   90.00
_cell.angle_beta   90.00
_cell.angle_gamma   90.00
#
_symmetry.space_group_name_H-M   'P 1'
#
loop_
_entity.id
_entity.type
_entity.pdbx_description
1 polymer ?
#
loop_
_entity_poly.entity_id
_entity_poly.type
_entity_poly.pdbx_seq_one_letter_code
_entity_poly.pdbx_strand_id
1 'polypeptide(L)'
;MKRLLLLFNSIVAVFLLLSACDKPEPEVPEEPVVPDYEFLLDVSDVTSTSCRFSVTPADEAMTYVVMLVDKASYDEYENEFKYQDSDLEWFERKAMEEGLTLEDWLAGFLKKGKFEGEESGLMPGENYYLYAYGLDYQGYFTTGVTKVEFSTPEIPMTDVSFTIEVKDIGLTSAKVDVTPSDDKARYFVNVFSMEEYQQWGGNYDAFAAQAA
;
A
#
# COMPACT_ATOMS: atom_id res chain seq x y z
N MET A 1 70.07 -0.71 -47.92
CA MET A 1 71.50 -0.33 -47.75
C MET A 1 71.69 0.06 -46.28
N LYS A 2 72.61 -0.65 -45.66
CA LYS A 2 73.54 -0.26 -44.59
C LYS A 2 72.89 0.09 -43.23
N ARG A 3 73.03 -0.76 -42.33
CA ARG A 3 74.07 -1.04 -41.27
C ARG A 3 73.67 -0.35 -39.96
N LEU A 4 73.35 -1.12 -38.94
CA LEU A 4 74.18 -1.78 -37.93
C LEU A 4 74.99 -0.81 -37.10
N LEU A 5 74.78 -0.70 -35.85
CA LEU A 5 75.74 -1.05 -34.77
C LEU A 5 75.14 -0.97 -33.37
N LEU A 6 75.34 -2.06 -32.71
CA LEU A 6 75.41 -2.29 -31.28
C LEU A 6 76.37 -1.31 -30.57
N LEU A 7 76.09 -0.98 -29.28
CA LEU A 7 77.10 -1.09 -28.23
C LEU A 7 76.47 -1.14 -26.83
N PHE A 8 76.81 -2.20 -26.20
CA PHE A 8 76.83 -2.52 -24.80
C PHE A 8 77.48 -1.44 -23.91
N ASN A 9 76.95 -1.21 -22.71
CA ASN A 9 77.74 -1.17 -21.46
C ASN A 9 76.74 -1.04 -20.28
N SER A 10 76.57 -2.08 -19.50
CA SER A 10 77.29 -2.46 -18.31
C SER A 10 77.05 -1.54 -17.08
N ILE A 11 76.18 -1.98 -16.24
CA ILE A 11 76.28 -2.19 -14.79
C ILE A 11 76.71 -0.97 -13.92
N VAL A 12 75.80 -0.56 -13.04
CA VAL A 12 76.04 -0.54 -11.58
C VAL A 12 74.73 -0.61 -10.84
N ALA A 13 74.53 -1.71 -10.13
CA ALA A 13 73.48 -1.84 -9.14
C ALA A 13 73.85 -1.00 -7.91
N VAL A 14 73.05 0.01 -7.64
CA VAL A 14 73.03 0.63 -6.35
C VAL A 14 71.67 0.30 -5.70
N PHE A 15 71.73 -0.65 -4.79
CA PHE A 15 70.69 -0.93 -3.84
C PHE A 15 70.60 0.28 -2.87
N LEU A 16 69.70 1.18 -3.17
CA LEU A 16 69.20 2.15 -2.16
C LEU A 16 67.93 1.53 -1.54
N LEU A 17 68.10 1.01 -0.34
CA LEU A 17 67.02 0.69 0.57
C LEU A 17 66.33 2.00 0.92
N LEU A 18 65.29 2.38 0.18
CA LEU A 18 64.32 3.38 0.60
C LEU A 18 63.30 2.63 1.49
N SER A 19 63.48 2.82 2.80
CA SER A 19 62.38 2.58 3.73
C SER A 19 61.24 3.47 3.32
N ALA A 20 60.26 2.91 2.57
CA ALA A 20 59.00 3.52 2.38
C ALA A 20 58.26 3.47 3.75
N CYS A 21 58.19 4.63 4.40
CA CYS A 21 57.16 4.84 5.40
C CYS A 21 55.82 4.70 4.64
N ASP A 22 55.13 3.60 4.88
CA ASP A 22 53.71 3.46 4.58
C ASP A 22 52.96 4.55 5.38
N LYS A 23 52.74 5.69 4.74
CA LYS A 23 51.69 6.59 5.20
C LYS A 23 50.38 5.85 4.84
N PRO A 24 49.46 5.66 5.82
CA PRO A 24 48.15 5.18 5.49
C PRO A 24 47.56 6.11 4.43
N GLU A 25 47.14 5.53 3.31
CA GLU A 25 46.41 6.22 2.26
C GLU A 25 45.18 6.86 2.95
N PRO A 26 44.88 8.15 2.75
CA PRO A 26 43.71 8.75 3.38
C PRO A 26 42.50 7.94 2.90
N GLU A 27 41.75 7.36 3.85
CA GLU A 27 40.46 6.73 3.56
C GLU A 27 39.62 7.77 2.83
N VAL A 28 39.36 7.51 1.55
CA VAL A 28 38.39 8.27 0.77
C VAL A 28 37.05 8.00 1.46
N PRO A 29 36.35 9.02 1.96
CA PRO A 29 35.03 8.80 2.54
C PRO A 29 34.21 8.07 1.48
N GLU A 30 33.64 6.90 1.83
CA GLU A 30 32.68 6.23 0.97
C GLU A 30 31.56 7.23 0.69
N GLU A 31 31.31 7.51 -0.59
CA GLU A 31 30.14 8.31 -0.95
C GLU A 31 28.90 7.61 -0.40
N PRO A 32 27.96 8.34 0.24
CA PRO A 32 26.76 7.73 0.77
C PRO A 32 26.03 7.00 -0.37
N VAL A 33 25.81 5.71 -0.19
CA VAL A 33 25.03 4.90 -1.13
C VAL A 33 23.62 5.44 -1.13
N VAL A 34 23.24 6.16 -2.17
CA VAL A 34 21.87 6.62 -2.37
C VAL A 34 21.04 5.38 -2.71
N PRO A 35 19.98 5.07 -1.97
CA PRO A 35 19.10 3.95 -2.29
C PRO A 35 18.51 4.09 -3.70
N ASP A 36 18.39 2.96 -4.42
CA ASP A 36 17.80 2.87 -5.76
C ASP A 36 16.25 2.78 -5.69
N TYR A 37 15.65 3.37 -4.66
CA TYR A 37 14.21 3.42 -4.46
C TYR A 37 13.82 4.70 -3.70
N GLU A 38 12.62 5.19 -3.93
CA GLU A 38 12.04 6.29 -3.14
C GLU A 38 11.36 5.77 -1.88
N PHE A 39 10.62 4.66 -1.99
CA PHE A 39 9.98 3.95 -0.89
C PHE A 39 10.15 2.45 -1.02
N LEU A 40 10.44 1.78 0.09
CA LEU A 40 10.30 0.34 0.22
C LEU A 40 8.94 0.06 0.89
N LEU A 41 8.04 -0.60 0.15
CA LEU A 41 6.71 -0.98 0.61
C LEU A 41 6.66 -2.49 0.84
N ASP A 42 6.09 -2.90 1.96
CA ASP A 42 5.85 -4.31 2.29
C ASP A 42 4.42 -4.49 2.80
N VAL A 43 3.77 -5.57 2.37
CA VAL A 43 2.43 -5.97 2.83
C VAL A 43 2.53 -7.39 3.37
N SER A 44 2.01 -7.59 4.57
CA SER A 44 2.08 -8.86 5.31
C SER A 44 0.77 -9.17 6.03
N ASP A 45 0.67 -10.37 6.58
CA ASP A 45 -0.48 -10.84 7.37
C ASP A 45 -1.84 -10.56 6.70
N VAL A 46 -1.90 -10.75 5.35
CA VAL A 46 -3.11 -10.50 4.59
C VAL A 46 -4.19 -11.54 4.92
N THR A 47 -5.32 -11.06 5.41
CA THR A 47 -6.55 -11.84 5.62
C THR A 47 -7.60 -11.46 4.59
N SER A 48 -8.78 -12.06 4.65
CA SER A 48 -9.89 -11.68 3.77
C SER A 48 -10.40 -10.25 3.99
N THR A 49 -10.10 -9.63 5.13
CA THR A 49 -10.64 -8.31 5.50
C THR A 49 -9.62 -7.36 6.11
N SER A 50 -8.34 -7.74 6.19
CA SER A 50 -7.29 -6.91 6.79
C SER A 50 -5.91 -7.24 6.24
N CYS A 51 -4.97 -6.32 6.41
CA CYS A 51 -3.55 -6.57 6.19
C CYS A 51 -2.71 -5.71 7.14
N ARG A 52 -1.43 -6.09 7.30
CA ARG A 52 -0.40 -5.23 7.86
C ARG A 52 0.52 -4.74 6.75
N PHE A 53 1.08 -3.58 6.95
CA PHE A 53 2.01 -3.01 5.99
C PHE A 53 3.11 -2.20 6.65
N SER A 54 4.21 -2.05 5.94
CA SER A 54 5.29 -1.14 6.33
C SER A 54 5.76 -0.31 5.14
N VAL A 55 6.20 0.91 5.45
CA VAL A 55 6.75 1.87 4.49
C VAL A 55 8.06 2.38 5.04
N THR A 56 9.13 2.29 4.24
CA THR A 56 10.43 2.85 4.59
C THR A 56 10.84 3.81 3.46
N PRO A 57 10.88 5.12 3.69
CA PRO A 57 11.38 6.08 2.71
C PRO A 57 12.90 5.98 2.58
N ALA A 58 13.43 6.28 1.39
CA ALA A 58 14.88 6.38 1.17
C ALA A 58 15.51 7.55 1.94
N ASP A 59 14.77 8.65 2.05
CA ASP A 59 15.11 9.80 2.88
C ASP A 59 14.20 9.84 4.12
N GLU A 60 14.74 9.51 5.28
CA GLU A 60 14.01 9.55 6.54
C GLU A 60 13.53 10.97 6.95
N ALA A 61 14.07 12.02 6.34
CA ALA A 61 13.63 13.38 6.60
C ALA A 61 12.39 13.78 5.79
N MET A 62 12.11 13.07 4.72
CA MET A 62 10.96 13.31 3.82
C MET A 62 9.64 13.08 4.53
N THR A 63 8.68 13.96 4.27
CA THR A 63 7.27 13.73 4.60
C THR A 63 6.55 13.09 3.43
N TYR A 64 5.59 12.21 3.71
CA TYR A 64 4.94 11.43 2.67
C TYR A 64 3.52 10.99 3.03
N VAL A 65 2.76 10.71 1.99
CA VAL A 65 1.47 10.04 2.04
C VAL A 65 1.69 8.52 1.99
N VAL A 66 0.93 7.76 2.76
CA VAL A 66 0.75 6.32 2.59
C VAL A 66 -0.71 5.98 2.74
N MET A 67 -1.27 5.27 1.76
CA MET A 67 -2.67 4.85 1.75
C MET A 67 -2.84 3.52 1.03
N LEU A 68 -4.00 2.90 1.26
CA LEU A 68 -4.49 1.77 0.47
C LEU A 68 -5.67 2.21 -0.39
N VAL A 69 -5.76 1.62 -1.56
CA VAL A 69 -6.88 1.83 -2.48
C VAL A 69 -7.20 0.51 -3.20
N ASP A 70 -8.47 0.27 -3.49
CA ASP A 70 -8.80 -0.82 -4.40
C ASP A 70 -8.24 -0.53 -5.80
N LYS A 71 -7.72 -1.60 -6.42
CA LYS A 71 -7.03 -1.49 -7.70
C LYS A 71 -7.92 -0.93 -8.79
N ALA A 72 -9.20 -1.28 -8.81
CA ALA A 72 -10.13 -0.85 -9.84
C ALA A 72 -10.31 0.68 -9.81
N SER A 73 -10.53 1.27 -8.63
CA SER A 73 -10.62 2.72 -8.45
C SER A 73 -9.33 3.45 -8.82
N TYR A 74 -8.16 2.89 -8.47
CA TYR A 74 -6.88 3.49 -8.86
C TYR A 74 -6.69 3.50 -10.38
N ASP A 75 -7.00 2.38 -11.04
CA ASP A 75 -6.78 2.20 -12.48
C ASP A 75 -7.77 3.00 -13.35
N GLU A 76 -8.80 3.64 -12.77
CA GLU A 76 -9.67 4.59 -13.46
C GLU A 76 -8.95 5.90 -13.83
N TYR A 77 -7.85 6.23 -13.16
CA TYR A 77 -7.10 7.44 -13.43
C TYR A 77 -6.14 7.27 -14.62
N GLU A 78 -6.07 8.28 -15.47
CA GLU A 78 -5.26 8.29 -16.69
C GLU A 78 -3.77 8.03 -16.41
N ASN A 79 -3.28 8.55 -15.28
CA ASN A 79 -1.90 8.41 -14.85
C ASN A 79 -1.75 8.73 -13.34
N GLU A 80 -0.59 8.41 -12.80
CA GLU A 80 -0.28 8.58 -11.38
C GLU A 80 -0.34 10.03 -10.90
N PHE A 81 0.02 10.99 -11.76
CA PHE A 81 -0.07 12.40 -11.42
C PHE A 81 -1.52 12.84 -11.21
N LYS A 82 -2.44 12.36 -12.07
CA LYS A 82 -3.88 12.62 -11.91
C LYS A 82 -4.44 12.00 -10.63
N TYR A 83 -3.89 10.87 -10.24
CA TYR A 83 -4.26 10.24 -8.97
C TYR A 83 -3.78 11.07 -7.77
N GLN A 84 -2.51 11.53 -7.79
CA GLN A 84 -1.97 12.43 -6.74
C GLN A 84 -2.77 13.75 -6.65
N ASP A 85 -3.16 14.35 -7.79
CA ASP A 85 -4.02 15.54 -7.82
C ASP A 85 -5.36 15.27 -7.12
N SER A 86 -5.98 14.11 -7.37
CA SER A 86 -7.24 13.70 -6.74
C SER A 86 -7.11 13.53 -5.22
N ASP A 87 -6.01 12.95 -4.76
CA ASP A 87 -5.70 12.86 -3.33
C ASP A 87 -5.58 14.25 -2.71
N LEU A 88 -4.85 15.17 -3.37
CA LEU A 88 -4.66 16.53 -2.88
C LEU A 88 -6.01 17.28 -2.77
N GLU A 89 -6.88 17.16 -3.77
CA GLU A 89 -8.24 17.71 -3.72
C GLU A 89 -9.05 17.11 -2.54
N TRP A 90 -8.85 15.83 -2.24
CA TRP A 90 -9.49 15.19 -1.10
C TRP A 90 -8.93 15.74 0.22
N PHE A 91 -7.60 15.95 0.35
CA PHE A 91 -6.98 16.55 1.54
C PHE A 91 -7.46 17.98 1.78
N GLU A 92 -7.53 18.82 0.73
CA GLU A 92 -8.04 20.18 0.81
C GLU A 92 -9.49 20.20 1.32
N ARG A 93 -10.34 19.30 0.79
CA ARG A 93 -11.72 19.17 1.23
C ARG A 93 -11.79 18.74 2.69
N LYS A 94 -10.96 17.78 3.13
CA LYS A 94 -10.92 17.33 4.53
C LYS A 94 -10.46 18.43 5.48
N ALA A 95 -9.42 19.15 5.14
CA ALA A 95 -8.97 20.31 5.90
C ALA A 95 -10.11 21.34 6.07
N MET A 96 -10.82 21.64 4.98
CA MET A 96 -11.95 22.58 5.01
C MET A 96 -13.11 22.08 5.88
N GLU A 97 -13.47 20.79 5.79
CA GLU A 97 -14.51 20.16 6.61
C GLU A 97 -14.20 20.26 8.11
N GLU A 98 -12.92 20.17 8.48
CA GLU A 98 -12.44 20.26 9.87
C GLU A 98 -12.15 21.71 10.31
N GLY A 99 -12.25 22.70 9.41
CA GLY A 99 -11.97 24.10 9.69
C GLY A 99 -10.49 24.41 9.87
N LEU A 100 -9.61 23.58 9.27
CA LEU A 100 -8.17 23.71 9.29
C LEU A 100 -7.64 24.29 7.98
N THR A 101 -6.41 24.80 8.01
CA THR A 101 -5.64 25.01 6.78
C THR A 101 -5.13 23.68 6.23
N LEU A 102 -4.82 23.60 4.93
CA LEU A 102 -4.22 22.40 4.35
C LEU A 102 -2.92 22.05 5.08
N GLU A 103 -2.06 23.02 5.38
CA GLU A 103 -0.80 22.81 6.10
C GLU A 103 -1.01 22.18 7.49
N ASP A 104 -1.94 22.70 8.29
CA ASP A 104 -2.22 22.18 9.63
C ASP A 104 -2.80 20.75 9.55
N TRP A 105 -3.67 20.49 8.57
CA TRP A 105 -4.25 19.17 8.36
C TRP A 105 -3.17 18.15 7.92
N LEU A 106 -2.34 18.51 6.93
CA LEU A 106 -1.24 17.67 6.45
C LEU A 106 -0.21 17.39 7.55
N ALA A 107 0.05 18.37 8.45
CA ALA A 107 0.95 18.15 9.59
C ALA A 107 0.48 17.02 10.52
N GLY A 108 -0.81 16.78 10.61
CA GLY A 108 -1.40 15.64 11.35
C GLY A 108 -1.47 14.35 10.56
N PHE A 109 -1.52 14.42 9.24
CA PHE A 109 -1.76 13.28 8.35
C PHE A 109 -0.48 12.62 7.84
N LEU A 110 0.47 13.41 7.32
CA LEU A 110 1.71 12.94 6.70
C LEU A 110 2.57 12.11 7.65
N LYS A 111 3.25 11.13 7.09
CA LYS A 111 4.21 10.29 7.79
C LYS A 111 5.62 10.78 7.54
N LYS A 112 6.54 10.39 8.44
CA LYS A 112 7.97 10.67 8.35
C LYS A 112 8.77 9.50 8.92
N GLY A 113 9.89 9.15 8.28
CA GLY A 113 10.68 7.97 8.66
C GLY A 113 9.92 6.66 8.41
N LYS A 114 10.36 5.55 8.98
CA LYS A 114 9.68 4.26 8.85
C LYS A 114 8.30 4.31 9.51
N PHE A 115 7.29 3.79 8.81
CA PHE A 115 5.92 3.68 9.31
C PHE A 115 5.42 2.24 9.18
N GLU A 116 4.70 1.76 10.18
CA GLU A 116 4.01 0.47 10.18
C GLU A 116 2.54 0.71 10.50
N GLY A 117 1.67 0.04 9.77
CA GLY A 117 0.23 0.19 9.89
C GLY A 117 -0.52 -1.12 9.73
N GLU A 118 -1.78 -1.06 10.09
CA GLU A 118 -2.74 -2.14 9.88
C GLU A 118 -4.00 -1.53 9.27
N GLU A 119 -4.52 -2.17 8.21
CA GLU A 119 -5.78 -1.79 7.57
C GLU A 119 -6.80 -2.90 7.78
N SER A 120 -8.05 -2.51 8.03
CA SER A 120 -9.17 -3.40 8.23
C SER A 120 -10.39 -2.93 7.45
N GLY A 121 -11.36 -3.83 7.23
CA GLY A 121 -12.53 -3.52 6.41
C GLY A 121 -12.29 -3.68 4.92
N LEU A 122 -11.22 -4.37 4.52
CA LEU A 122 -10.98 -4.76 3.15
C LEU A 122 -12.05 -5.75 2.68
N MET A 123 -12.38 -5.72 1.39
CA MET A 123 -13.30 -6.66 0.77
C MET A 123 -12.58 -7.97 0.43
N PRO A 124 -13.19 -9.13 0.72
CA PRO A 124 -12.63 -10.43 0.35
C PRO A 124 -12.53 -10.61 -1.17
N GLY A 125 -11.45 -11.23 -1.64
CA GLY A 125 -11.24 -11.55 -3.06
C GLY A 125 -10.89 -10.37 -3.94
N GLU A 126 -10.62 -9.19 -3.37
CA GLU A 126 -10.32 -7.97 -4.10
C GLU A 126 -8.82 -7.69 -4.19
N ASN A 127 -8.46 -6.92 -5.21
CA ASN A 127 -7.09 -6.46 -5.44
C ASN A 127 -6.93 -5.02 -4.96
N TYR A 128 -5.80 -4.76 -4.30
CA TYR A 128 -5.47 -3.47 -3.71
C TYR A 128 -4.08 -3.01 -4.12
N TYR A 129 -3.86 -1.70 -4.10
CA TYR A 129 -2.54 -1.10 -4.02
C TYR A 129 -2.31 -0.50 -2.63
N LEU A 130 -1.18 -0.87 -2.01
CA LEU A 130 -0.52 -0.01 -1.05
C LEU A 130 0.35 0.94 -1.83
N TYR A 131 0.20 2.25 -1.63
CA TYR A 131 0.99 3.26 -2.32
C TYR A 131 1.52 4.32 -1.38
N ALA A 132 2.63 4.94 -1.76
CA ALA A 132 3.23 6.07 -1.09
C ALA A 132 3.82 7.06 -2.09
N TYR A 133 3.84 8.33 -1.73
CA TYR A 133 4.53 9.39 -2.46
C TYR A 133 4.90 10.53 -1.53
N GLY A 134 5.97 11.23 -1.86
CA GLY A 134 6.42 12.39 -1.10
C GLY A 134 5.49 13.59 -1.31
N LEU A 135 5.08 14.19 -0.20
CA LEU A 135 4.27 15.41 -0.15
C LEU A 135 4.77 16.28 0.99
N ASP A 136 4.95 17.58 0.75
CA ASP A 136 5.29 18.52 1.81
C ASP A 136 4.04 19.12 2.46
N TYR A 137 4.22 19.85 3.54
CA TYR A 137 3.10 20.46 4.29
C TYR A 137 2.38 21.56 3.50
N GLN A 138 2.97 22.08 2.44
CA GLN A 138 2.38 23.07 1.55
C GLN A 138 1.58 22.44 0.41
N GLY A 139 1.59 21.11 0.30
CA GLY A 139 0.88 20.36 -0.75
C GLY A 139 1.68 20.19 -2.04
N TYR A 140 3.01 20.36 -2.02
CA TYR A 140 3.84 20.10 -3.20
C TYR A 140 4.30 18.64 -3.22
N PHE A 141 4.09 17.97 -4.35
CA PHE A 141 4.61 16.63 -4.57
C PHE A 141 6.13 16.66 -4.68
N THR A 142 6.80 15.84 -3.88
CA THR A 142 8.26 15.76 -3.83
C THR A 142 8.80 14.52 -4.51
N THR A 143 7.97 13.49 -4.72
CA THR A 143 8.28 12.29 -5.49
C THR A 143 7.09 11.83 -6.33
N GLY A 144 7.32 10.89 -7.25
CA GLY A 144 6.28 10.10 -7.90
C GLY A 144 5.67 9.06 -6.95
N VAL A 145 4.71 8.30 -7.47
CA VAL A 145 4.03 7.24 -6.72
C VAL A 145 4.87 5.96 -6.78
N THR A 146 5.15 5.39 -5.60
CA THR A 146 5.60 4.01 -5.45
C THR A 146 4.41 3.18 -4.97
N LYS A 147 4.15 2.02 -5.59
CA LYS A 147 3.03 1.16 -5.20
C LYS A 147 3.38 -0.33 -5.26
N VAL A 148 2.72 -1.12 -4.44
CA VAL A 148 2.75 -2.57 -4.45
C VAL A 148 1.34 -3.12 -4.50
N GLU A 149 1.12 -4.11 -5.37
CA GLU A 149 -0.18 -4.79 -5.50
C GLU A 149 -0.25 -5.99 -4.55
N PHE A 150 -1.41 -6.19 -3.94
CA PHE A 150 -1.73 -7.39 -3.19
C PHE A 150 -3.21 -7.74 -3.34
N SER A 151 -3.59 -8.97 -2.97
CA SER A 151 -4.97 -9.45 -3.04
C SER A 151 -5.39 -10.02 -1.69
N THR A 152 -6.61 -9.74 -1.28
CA THR A 152 -7.23 -10.41 -0.14
C THR A 152 -7.73 -11.80 -0.55
N PRO A 153 -7.60 -12.83 0.30
CA PRO A 153 -8.23 -14.12 0.05
C PRO A 153 -9.76 -14.01 -0.02
N GLU A 154 -10.38 -14.79 -0.88
CA GLU A 154 -11.82 -14.99 -0.82
C GLU A 154 -12.24 -15.64 0.52
N ILE A 155 -13.44 -15.31 0.99
CA ILE A 155 -14.04 -16.10 2.07
C ILE A 155 -14.54 -17.41 1.45
N PRO A 156 -14.04 -18.58 1.88
CA PRO A 156 -14.54 -19.83 1.36
C PRO A 156 -16.03 -19.95 1.66
N MET A 157 -16.83 -20.14 0.61
CA MET A 157 -18.25 -20.43 0.78
C MET A 157 -18.39 -21.75 1.55
N THR A 158 -19.01 -21.68 2.70
CA THR A 158 -19.36 -22.89 3.45
C THR A 158 -20.61 -23.49 2.82
N ASP A 159 -20.64 -24.82 2.62
CA ASP A 159 -21.80 -25.55 2.13
C ASP A 159 -22.93 -25.62 3.18
N VAL A 160 -23.28 -24.47 3.75
CA VAL A 160 -24.37 -24.36 4.72
C VAL A 160 -25.65 -24.08 3.97
N SER A 161 -26.60 -25.00 4.05
CA SER A 161 -27.95 -24.80 3.55
C SER A 161 -28.89 -24.41 4.68
N PHE A 162 -29.96 -23.71 4.35
CA PHE A 162 -30.98 -23.26 5.31
C PHE A 162 -32.33 -23.83 4.97
N THR A 163 -33.02 -24.37 5.96
CA THR A 163 -34.44 -24.65 5.88
C THR A 163 -35.20 -23.47 6.47
N ILE A 164 -36.05 -22.82 5.69
CA ILE A 164 -36.85 -21.68 6.10
C ILE A 164 -38.31 -22.06 6.12
N GLU A 165 -38.97 -21.95 7.25
CA GLU A 165 -40.39 -22.20 7.41
C GLU A 165 -41.11 -20.94 7.89
N VAL A 166 -42.18 -20.56 7.19
CA VAL A 166 -43.01 -19.43 7.58
C VAL A 166 -44.35 -19.97 8.13
N LYS A 167 -44.65 -19.61 9.35
CA LYS A 167 -45.83 -20.08 10.14
C LYS A 167 -46.63 -18.94 10.68
N ASP A 168 -47.82 -19.22 11.13
CA ASP A 168 -48.69 -18.28 11.86
C ASP A 168 -48.85 -16.92 11.16
N ILE A 169 -49.09 -16.95 9.86
CA ILE A 169 -49.20 -15.76 9.02
C ILE A 169 -50.48 -15.00 9.37
N GLY A 170 -50.31 -13.81 9.96
CA GLY A 170 -51.36 -12.86 10.25
C GLY A 170 -51.38 -11.70 9.28
N LEU A 171 -52.23 -10.70 9.54
CA LEU A 171 -52.33 -9.49 8.71
C LEU A 171 -51.07 -8.63 8.78
N THR A 172 -50.37 -8.63 9.91
CA THR A 172 -49.23 -7.76 10.19
C THR A 172 -48.02 -8.51 10.79
N SER A 173 -48.10 -9.83 10.89
CA SER A 173 -47.07 -10.64 11.53
C SER A 173 -46.99 -12.04 10.93
N ALA A 174 -45.83 -12.62 10.98
CA ALA A 174 -45.58 -14.03 10.70
C ALA A 174 -44.46 -14.55 11.61
N LYS A 175 -44.42 -15.87 11.83
CA LYS A 175 -43.33 -16.53 12.49
C LYS A 175 -42.42 -17.14 11.43
N VAL A 176 -41.12 -16.86 11.50
CA VAL A 176 -40.12 -17.43 10.60
C VAL A 176 -39.15 -18.28 11.43
N ASP A 177 -39.10 -19.56 11.12
CA ASP A 177 -38.14 -20.49 11.71
C ASP A 177 -37.05 -20.75 10.66
N VAL A 178 -35.78 -20.52 11.02
CA VAL A 178 -34.61 -20.74 10.15
C VAL A 178 -33.70 -21.76 10.81
N THR A 179 -33.44 -22.84 10.10
CA THR A 179 -32.59 -23.94 10.58
C THR A 179 -31.41 -24.10 9.61
N PRO A 180 -30.16 -23.82 10.02
CA PRO A 180 -28.99 -24.10 9.24
C PRO A 180 -28.67 -25.60 9.23
N SER A 181 -28.00 -26.10 8.17
CA SER A 181 -27.51 -27.47 8.11
C SER A 181 -26.30 -27.72 9.02
N ASP A 182 -25.59 -26.68 9.43
CA ASP A 182 -24.54 -26.66 10.44
C ASP A 182 -24.94 -25.77 11.61
N ASP A 183 -25.09 -26.35 12.80
CA ASP A 183 -25.51 -25.68 14.03
C ASP A 183 -24.49 -24.67 14.57
N LYS A 184 -23.24 -24.71 14.07
CA LYS A 184 -22.17 -23.75 14.41
C LYS A 184 -22.07 -22.59 13.42
N ALA A 185 -22.82 -22.64 12.33
CA ALA A 185 -22.80 -21.57 11.34
C ALA A 185 -23.30 -20.26 11.95
N ARG A 186 -22.57 -19.19 11.73
CA ARG A 186 -23.07 -17.83 11.98
C ARG A 186 -23.83 -17.39 10.74
N TYR A 187 -25.02 -16.87 10.95
CA TYR A 187 -25.84 -16.39 9.86
C TYR A 187 -26.67 -15.18 10.28
N PHE A 188 -27.09 -14.42 9.31
CA PHE A 188 -27.97 -13.28 9.45
C PHE A 188 -29.33 -13.62 8.85
N VAL A 189 -30.40 -13.17 9.50
CA VAL A 189 -31.77 -13.29 9.02
C VAL A 189 -32.40 -11.93 8.98
N ASN A 190 -33.00 -11.58 7.87
CA ASN A 190 -33.79 -10.37 7.74
C ASN A 190 -35.07 -10.67 6.94
N VAL A 191 -36.08 -9.84 7.16
CA VAL A 191 -37.33 -9.86 6.41
C VAL A 191 -37.56 -8.45 5.85
N PHE A 192 -37.69 -8.35 4.55
CA PHE A 192 -37.92 -7.08 3.86
C PHE A 192 -39.04 -7.24 2.83
N SER A 193 -39.61 -6.12 2.42
CA SER A 193 -40.70 -6.12 1.43
C SER A 193 -40.15 -6.39 0.03
N MET A 194 -41.02 -6.87 -0.87
CA MET A 194 -40.67 -7.00 -2.29
C MET A 194 -40.33 -5.67 -2.93
N GLU A 195 -40.88 -4.55 -2.42
CA GLU A 195 -40.55 -3.22 -2.89
C GLU A 195 -39.12 -2.83 -2.51
N GLU A 196 -38.70 -3.07 -1.26
CA GLU A 196 -37.31 -2.89 -0.82
C GLU A 196 -36.35 -3.75 -1.65
N TYR A 197 -36.67 -5.02 -1.88
CA TYR A 197 -35.87 -5.91 -2.72
C TYR A 197 -35.67 -5.38 -4.16
N GLN A 198 -36.72 -4.82 -4.75
CA GLN A 198 -36.64 -4.25 -6.10
C GLN A 198 -35.84 -2.92 -6.14
N GLN A 199 -35.88 -2.13 -5.08
CA GLN A 199 -35.05 -0.89 -4.97
C GLN A 199 -33.55 -1.23 -4.99
N TRP A 200 -33.18 -2.42 -4.55
CA TRP A 200 -31.80 -2.94 -4.61
C TRP A 200 -31.49 -3.67 -5.94
N GLY A 201 -32.27 -3.42 -6.97
CA GLY A 201 -32.08 -4.03 -8.29
C GLY A 201 -32.40 -5.53 -8.35
N GLY A 202 -33.05 -6.09 -7.34
CA GLY A 202 -33.31 -7.54 -7.26
C GLY A 202 -32.04 -8.39 -7.06
N ASN A 203 -30.95 -7.74 -6.66
CA ASN A 203 -29.66 -8.39 -6.43
C ASN A 203 -29.40 -8.53 -4.92
N TYR A 204 -29.48 -9.76 -4.44
CA TYR A 204 -29.27 -10.07 -3.02
C TYR A 204 -27.82 -9.82 -2.57
N ASP A 205 -26.86 -10.05 -3.47
CA ASP A 205 -25.43 -9.89 -3.16
C ASP A 205 -25.07 -8.42 -2.91
N ALA A 206 -25.67 -7.49 -3.66
CA ALA A 206 -25.51 -6.07 -3.43
C ALA A 206 -26.06 -5.61 -2.05
N PHE A 207 -27.13 -6.25 -1.56
CA PHE A 207 -27.67 -5.99 -0.23
C PHE A 207 -26.79 -6.57 0.88
N ALA A 208 -26.31 -7.82 0.69
CA ALA A 208 -25.47 -8.49 1.66
C ALA A 208 -24.13 -7.76 1.88
N ALA A 209 -23.56 -7.17 0.83
CA ALA A 209 -22.33 -6.40 0.90
C ALA A 209 -22.44 -5.10 1.72
N GLN A 210 -23.64 -4.51 1.86
CA GLN A 210 -23.85 -3.31 2.70
C GLN A 210 -24.21 -3.63 4.16
N ALA A 211 -24.57 -4.87 4.44
CA ALA A 211 -25.00 -5.29 5.79
C ALA A 211 -23.88 -5.99 6.58
N ALA A 212 -22.71 -6.19 5.97
CA ALA A 212 -21.53 -6.82 6.58
C ALA A 212 -20.57 -5.78 7.13
#